data_89410cae47a167a5fb9a31afddda8abc
#
_entry.id   89410cae47a167a5fb9a31afddda8abc
#
_cell.length_a   1.000
_cell.length_b   1.000
_cell.length_c   1.000
_cell.angle_alpha   90.00
_cell.angle_beta   90.00
_cell.angle_gamma   90.00
#
_symmetry.space_group_name_H-M   'P 1'
#
loop_
_entity.id
_entity.type
_entity.pdbx_description
1 polymer ?
#
loop_
_entity_poly.entity_id
_entity_poly.type
_entity_poly.pdbx_seq_one_letter_code
_entity_poly.pdbx_strand_id
1 'polypeptide(L)'
;MTDKKKSSVNRRILQIAIPSIISNITVPLLGLIDVTIVGHLGSPAYIGAIAVGGMLFNIIYWIFGFLRMGTSGMTSQAYGQHDLNEITRLLLRSVGVGLFIALCLLILQYPILKLAFTLIQTTPEVKQLATTYFYICIWGAPATLGLYGFAGWLIGMQNSRFPMHIAITQNIVNIVASLCFVYLLDMKVAGVATGTLIAQYAGFFMAILLYMRYYSALKKRIVWKEIIQKQAMYRFFQVNRDIFFRTLCLVIVTMFFTSAGAAQGEIVLAVNTLLMQLFTLFSYIMDGFAYAGEALAGRYIGAKNQTGLRNTVHHLFYWGFGLSLVFTILYAAGGKEFLGLLTNDTSVISASDTYFYWALIIPLAGFSAFLWDGIFIGATATRQMLYSMLVASASFFGVYYAFHPLLGNHALWLAFLVYLSLRGIIQTPLGRQIMKKVIVSR
;
A
#
# COMPACT_ATOMS: atom_id res chain seq x y z
N MET A 1 6.39 -22.22 -38.27
CA MET A 1 6.56 -21.29 -37.14
C MET A 1 5.41 -21.49 -36.18
N THR A 2 5.67 -22.26 -35.15
CA THR A 2 4.70 -22.85 -34.23
C THR A 2 4.09 -21.83 -33.31
N ASP A 3 2.77 -21.91 -33.11
CA ASP A 3 1.92 -21.20 -32.16
C ASP A 3 2.59 -20.96 -30.82
N LYS A 4 3.16 -19.77 -30.63
CA LYS A 4 3.36 -19.25 -29.28
C LYS A 4 1.96 -19.00 -28.69
N LYS A 5 1.41 -19.99 -27.97
CA LYS A 5 0.18 -19.95 -27.21
C LYS A 5 0.04 -18.54 -26.60
N LYS A 6 -0.83 -17.69 -27.18
CA LYS A 6 -1.18 -16.38 -26.62
C LYS A 6 -1.61 -16.64 -25.18
N SER A 7 -0.77 -16.28 -24.21
CA SER A 7 -1.10 -16.40 -22.79
C SER A 7 -2.45 -15.71 -22.57
N SER A 8 -3.42 -16.42 -22.02
CA SER A 8 -4.76 -15.86 -21.76
C SER A 8 -4.64 -14.61 -20.87
N VAL A 9 -5.53 -13.65 -21.06
CA VAL A 9 -5.56 -12.42 -20.25
C VAL A 9 -5.58 -12.75 -18.75
N ASN A 10 -6.38 -13.74 -18.35
CA ASN A 10 -6.43 -14.21 -16.97
C ASN A 10 -5.08 -14.67 -16.44
N ARG A 11 -4.33 -15.44 -17.23
CA ARG A 11 -2.98 -15.89 -16.83
C ARG A 11 -2.04 -14.71 -16.59
N ARG A 12 -2.09 -13.67 -17.41
CA ARG A 12 -1.26 -12.46 -17.22
C ARG A 12 -1.65 -11.68 -15.97
N ILE A 13 -2.96 -11.54 -15.72
CA ILE A 13 -3.45 -10.91 -14.50
C ILE A 13 -2.96 -11.68 -13.27
N LEU A 14 -3.16 -12.99 -13.22
CA LEU A 14 -2.76 -13.82 -12.07
C LEU A 14 -1.25 -13.88 -11.87
N GLN A 15 -0.46 -13.86 -12.95
CA GLN A 15 1.01 -13.82 -12.86
C GLN A 15 1.54 -12.56 -12.16
N ILE A 16 0.78 -11.47 -12.15
CA ILE A 16 1.13 -10.24 -11.43
C ILE A 16 0.40 -10.19 -10.09
N ALA A 17 -0.89 -10.50 -10.06
CA ALA A 17 -1.71 -10.39 -8.87
C ALA A 17 -1.26 -11.34 -7.74
N ILE A 18 -1.04 -12.61 -8.02
CA ILE A 18 -0.70 -13.60 -6.99
C ILE A 18 0.61 -13.26 -6.26
N PRO A 19 1.74 -12.99 -6.95
CA PRO A 19 2.95 -12.61 -6.25
C PRO A 19 2.81 -11.28 -5.48
N SER A 20 2.00 -10.35 -5.98
CA SER A 20 1.72 -9.07 -5.30
C SER A 20 0.90 -9.27 -4.04
N ILE A 21 -0.11 -10.15 -4.06
CA ILE A 21 -0.89 -10.54 -2.87
C ILE A 21 0.03 -11.15 -1.81
N ILE A 22 0.91 -12.06 -2.20
CA ILE A 22 1.87 -12.68 -1.28
C ILE A 22 2.76 -11.60 -0.64
N SER A 23 3.27 -10.65 -1.44
CA SER A 23 4.05 -9.52 -0.92
C SER A 23 3.25 -8.69 0.10
N ASN A 24 2.00 -8.37 -0.20
CA ASN A 24 1.17 -7.52 0.66
C ASN A 24 0.84 -8.20 2.00
N ILE A 25 0.56 -9.51 1.99
CA ILE A 25 0.23 -10.27 3.21
C ILE A 25 1.47 -10.42 4.11
N THR A 26 2.68 -10.44 3.58
CA THR A 26 3.90 -10.57 4.39
C THR A 26 4.18 -9.33 5.25
N VAL A 27 3.69 -8.15 4.87
CA VAL A 27 3.93 -6.90 5.63
C VAL A 27 3.31 -6.94 7.04
N PRO A 28 2.00 -7.23 7.22
CA PRO A 28 1.41 -7.30 8.55
C PRO A 28 1.97 -8.47 9.40
N LEU A 29 2.40 -9.56 8.77
CA LEU A 29 3.04 -10.67 9.48
C LEU A 29 4.32 -10.24 10.19
N LEU A 30 5.10 -9.36 9.57
CA LEU A 30 6.31 -8.82 10.17
C LEU A 30 6.04 -8.10 11.49
N GLY A 31 5.06 -7.18 11.50
CA GLY A 31 4.69 -6.47 12.70
C GLY A 31 4.18 -7.37 13.83
N LEU A 32 3.42 -8.42 13.48
CA LEU A 32 2.96 -9.43 14.45
C LEU A 32 4.13 -10.21 15.06
N ILE A 33 5.11 -10.58 14.26
CA ILE A 33 6.29 -11.30 14.72
C ILE A 33 7.14 -10.42 15.64
N ASP A 34 7.37 -9.17 15.28
CA ASP A 34 8.12 -8.21 16.09
C ASP A 34 7.48 -8.02 17.46
N VAL A 35 6.14 -7.84 17.51
CA VAL A 35 5.38 -7.75 18.77
C VAL A 35 5.46 -9.05 19.56
N THR A 36 5.40 -10.21 18.89
CA THR A 36 5.48 -11.52 19.55
C THR A 36 6.86 -11.72 20.19
N ILE A 37 7.96 -11.37 19.51
CA ILE A 37 9.32 -11.48 20.02
C ILE A 37 9.47 -10.70 21.33
N VAL A 38 9.01 -9.43 21.37
CA VAL A 38 9.15 -8.62 22.60
C VAL A 38 8.09 -8.93 23.64
N GLY A 39 6.96 -9.49 23.26
CA GLY A 39 5.90 -9.91 24.18
C GLY A 39 6.36 -11.00 25.16
N HIS A 40 7.36 -11.79 24.80
CA HIS A 40 7.96 -12.79 25.65
C HIS A 40 9.06 -12.26 26.58
N LEU A 41 9.40 -10.97 26.51
CA LEU A 41 10.43 -10.36 27.37
C LEU A 41 9.89 -9.84 28.72
N GLY A 42 8.60 -10.02 28.99
CA GLY A 42 8.02 -9.79 30.32
C GLY A 42 7.68 -8.35 30.68
N SER A 43 7.84 -7.36 29.78
CA SER A 43 7.42 -5.97 30.03
C SER A 43 6.42 -5.49 28.97
N PRO A 44 5.22 -5.03 29.39
CA PRO A 44 4.25 -4.41 28.50
C PRO A 44 4.78 -3.17 27.78
N ALA A 45 5.74 -2.46 28.38
CA ALA A 45 6.36 -1.28 27.78
C ALA A 45 7.09 -1.58 26.47
N TYR A 46 7.64 -2.77 26.30
CA TYR A 46 8.30 -3.19 25.04
C TYR A 46 7.30 -3.32 23.89
N ILE A 47 6.12 -3.92 24.17
CA ILE A 47 5.03 -4.02 23.20
C ILE A 47 4.54 -2.63 22.80
N GLY A 48 4.31 -1.76 23.80
CA GLY A 48 3.90 -0.38 23.58
C GLY A 48 4.89 0.42 22.74
N ALA A 49 6.19 0.24 22.98
CA ALA A 49 7.25 0.93 22.23
C ALA A 49 7.29 0.53 20.76
N ILE A 50 7.17 -0.78 20.45
CA ILE A 50 7.12 -1.26 19.07
C ILE A 50 5.82 -0.84 18.38
N ALA A 51 4.69 -0.86 19.10
CA ALA A 51 3.42 -0.40 18.56
C ALA A 51 3.47 1.07 18.15
N VAL A 52 3.99 1.95 19.03
CA VAL A 52 4.15 3.38 18.76
C VAL A 52 5.16 3.62 17.64
N GLY A 53 6.34 2.99 17.72
CA GLY A 53 7.39 3.12 16.71
C GLY A 53 6.94 2.62 15.34
N GLY A 54 6.31 1.44 15.29
CA GLY A 54 5.76 0.85 14.07
C GLY A 54 4.66 1.72 13.44
N MET A 55 3.76 2.29 14.26
CA MET A 55 2.74 3.21 13.79
C MET A 55 3.35 4.46 13.12
N LEU A 56 4.39 5.05 13.70
CA LEU A 56 5.08 6.20 13.13
C LEU A 56 5.68 5.87 11.76
N PHE A 57 6.40 4.75 11.62
CA PHE A 57 6.98 4.36 10.35
C PHE A 57 5.93 3.95 9.32
N ASN A 58 4.83 3.31 9.74
CA ASN A 58 3.72 3.02 8.84
C ASN A 58 3.14 4.28 8.22
N ILE A 59 2.90 5.33 9.02
CA ILE A 59 2.40 6.62 8.51
C ILE A 59 3.43 7.27 7.57
N ILE A 60 4.70 7.34 7.98
CA ILE A 60 5.77 7.94 7.17
C ILE A 60 5.88 7.23 5.82
N TYR A 61 6.04 5.92 5.81
CA TYR A 61 6.25 5.16 4.57
C TYR A 61 4.99 5.08 3.71
N TRP A 62 3.80 5.06 4.30
CA TRP A 62 2.55 5.08 3.56
C TRP A 62 2.40 6.37 2.74
N ILE A 63 2.74 7.51 3.34
CA ILE A 63 2.74 8.81 2.65
C ILE A 63 3.67 8.77 1.43
N PHE A 64 4.86 8.16 1.53
CA PHE A 64 5.81 8.06 0.44
C PHE A 64 5.55 6.89 -0.54
N GLY A 65 4.49 6.12 -0.34
CA GLY A 65 4.06 5.07 -1.26
C GLY A 65 3.80 5.54 -2.70
N PHE A 66 3.63 6.85 -2.92
CA PHE A 66 3.52 7.43 -4.25
C PHE A 66 4.75 7.16 -5.13
N LEU A 67 5.95 7.03 -4.55
CA LEU A 67 7.16 6.68 -5.30
C LEU A 67 7.00 5.34 -6.04
N ARG A 68 6.47 4.33 -5.37
CA ARG A 68 6.20 3.03 -5.97
C ARG A 68 5.13 3.15 -7.06
N MET A 69 4.00 3.77 -6.75
CA MET A 69 2.85 3.86 -7.64
C MET A 69 3.17 4.68 -8.91
N GLY A 70 3.74 5.88 -8.76
CA GLY A 70 4.09 6.73 -9.88
C GLY A 70 5.16 6.10 -10.78
N THR A 71 6.15 5.44 -10.20
CA THR A 71 7.20 4.75 -10.95
C THR A 71 6.63 3.58 -11.74
N SER A 72 5.74 2.78 -11.15
CA SER A 72 5.14 1.64 -11.83
C SER A 72 4.27 2.07 -13.01
N GLY A 73 3.41 3.07 -12.85
CA GLY A 73 2.57 3.60 -13.92
C GLY A 73 3.38 4.11 -15.10
N MET A 74 4.40 4.95 -14.86
CA MET A 74 5.24 5.49 -15.92
C MET A 74 6.10 4.39 -16.59
N THR A 75 6.68 3.48 -15.81
CA THR A 75 7.49 2.38 -16.31
C THR A 75 6.68 1.42 -17.16
N SER A 76 5.44 1.11 -16.78
CA SER A 76 4.56 0.22 -17.55
C SER A 76 4.19 0.80 -18.91
N GLN A 77 4.02 2.12 -19.02
CA GLN A 77 3.81 2.79 -20.31
C GLN A 77 5.07 2.76 -21.17
N ALA A 78 6.24 3.11 -20.61
CA ALA A 78 7.52 3.02 -21.32
C ALA A 78 7.82 1.57 -21.78
N TYR A 79 7.46 0.59 -20.96
CA TYR A 79 7.55 -0.83 -21.33
C TYR A 79 6.65 -1.18 -22.53
N GLY A 80 5.42 -0.67 -22.54
CA GLY A 80 4.51 -0.83 -23.67
C GLY A 80 5.01 -0.17 -24.97
N GLN A 81 5.70 0.95 -24.84
CA GLN A 81 6.34 1.68 -25.96
C GLN A 81 7.65 1.04 -26.42
N HIS A 82 8.18 0.05 -25.69
CA HIS A 82 9.52 -0.52 -25.88
C HIS A 82 10.66 0.50 -25.72
N ASP A 83 10.43 1.59 -24.97
CA ASP A 83 11.45 2.62 -24.70
C ASP A 83 12.34 2.21 -23.53
N LEU A 84 13.39 1.46 -23.85
CA LEU A 84 14.35 0.97 -22.85
C LEU A 84 15.17 2.12 -22.21
N ASN A 85 15.29 3.25 -22.89
CA ASN A 85 16.00 4.41 -22.34
C ASN A 85 15.17 5.07 -21.25
N GLU A 86 13.88 5.33 -21.50
CA GLU A 86 12.99 5.90 -20.50
C GLU A 86 12.76 4.93 -19.32
N ILE A 87 12.64 3.63 -19.56
CA ILE A 87 12.60 2.61 -18.51
C ILE A 87 13.79 2.74 -17.55
N THR A 88 15.01 2.90 -18.09
CA THR A 88 16.22 3.06 -17.28
C THR A 88 16.24 4.37 -16.52
N ARG A 89 15.83 5.47 -17.17
CA ARG A 89 15.76 6.80 -16.55
C ARG A 89 14.75 6.83 -15.38
N LEU A 90 13.59 6.19 -15.55
CA LEU A 90 12.54 6.14 -14.53
C LEU A 90 13.02 5.43 -13.26
N LEU A 91 13.76 4.32 -13.37
CA LEU A 91 14.37 3.66 -12.22
C LEU A 91 15.31 4.62 -11.48
N LEU A 92 16.23 5.24 -12.20
CA LEU A 92 17.24 6.12 -11.59
C LEU A 92 16.62 7.38 -10.98
N ARG A 93 15.61 7.98 -11.63
CA ARG A 93 14.86 9.11 -11.07
C ARG A 93 14.15 8.71 -9.78
N SER A 94 13.45 7.59 -9.80
CA SER A 94 12.67 7.14 -8.64
C SER A 94 13.57 6.80 -7.44
N VAL A 95 14.63 6.04 -7.67
CA VAL A 95 15.61 5.71 -6.62
C VAL A 95 16.30 6.97 -6.14
N GLY A 96 16.75 7.88 -7.05
CA GLY A 96 17.39 9.13 -6.69
C GLY A 96 16.49 10.05 -5.85
N VAL A 97 15.22 10.21 -6.24
CA VAL A 97 14.24 10.98 -5.46
C VAL A 97 13.97 10.30 -4.11
N GLY A 98 13.84 8.97 -4.07
CA GLY A 98 13.67 8.21 -2.84
C GLY A 98 14.83 8.41 -1.86
N LEU A 99 16.07 8.33 -2.34
CA LEU A 99 17.28 8.58 -1.53
C LEU A 99 17.37 10.04 -1.06
N PHE A 100 16.97 11.00 -1.89
CA PHE A 100 16.91 12.41 -1.48
C PHE A 100 15.87 12.63 -0.37
N ILE A 101 14.68 12.07 -0.49
CA ILE A 101 13.65 12.13 0.56
C ILE A 101 14.16 11.45 1.84
N ALA A 102 14.83 10.30 1.73
CA ALA A 102 15.40 9.61 2.87
C ALA A 102 16.46 10.49 3.59
N LEU A 103 17.30 11.18 2.85
CA LEU A 103 18.25 12.13 3.42
C LEU A 103 17.54 13.26 4.18
N CYS A 104 16.45 13.80 3.61
CA CYS A 104 15.63 14.80 4.31
C CYS A 104 15.03 14.24 5.61
N LEU A 105 14.53 13.01 5.61
CA LEU A 105 14.01 12.35 6.81
C LEU A 105 15.09 12.16 7.87
N LEU A 106 16.31 11.79 7.48
CA LEU A 106 17.45 11.66 8.40
C LEU A 106 17.85 13.00 9.01
N ILE A 107 17.84 14.08 8.23
CA ILE A 107 18.14 15.43 8.74
C ILE A 107 17.03 15.90 9.68
N LEU A 108 15.78 15.62 9.34
CA LEU A 108 14.59 16.07 10.08
C LEU A 108 14.14 15.08 11.17
N GLN A 109 14.89 14.03 11.47
CA GLN A 109 14.50 12.99 12.42
C GLN A 109 14.10 13.54 13.81
N TYR A 110 14.84 14.53 14.32
CA TYR A 110 14.55 15.14 15.61
C TYR A 110 13.23 15.91 15.64
N PRO A 111 12.96 16.88 14.74
CA PRO A 111 11.66 17.56 14.71
C PRO A 111 10.48 16.64 14.40
N ILE A 112 10.67 15.59 13.57
CA ILE A 112 9.63 14.60 13.30
C ILE A 112 9.23 13.87 14.58
N LEU A 113 10.22 13.37 15.32
CA LEU A 113 9.98 12.66 16.57
C LEU A 113 9.36 13.56 17.64
N LYS A 114 9.82 14.80 17.75
CA LYS A 114 9.24 15.79 18.68
C LYS A 114 7.76 16.06 18.35
N LEU A 115 7.44 16.28 17.07
CA LEU A 115 6.06 16.47 16.62
C LEU A 115 5.20 15.22 16.90
N ALA A 116 5.73 14.04 16.63
CA ALA A 116 5.02 12.79 16.89
C ALA A 116 4.61 12.67 18.37
N PHE A 117 5.51 12.95 19.29
CA PHE A 117 5.21 12.89 20.74
C PHE A 117 4.44 14.09 21.29
N THR A 118 4.17 15.13 20.51
CA THR A 118 3.14 16.12 20.87
C THR A 118 1.73 15.62 20.59
N LEU A 119 1.60 14.70 19.62
CA LEU A 119 0.32 14.13 19.18
C LEU A 119 0.00 12.81 19.89
N ILE A 120 1.03 12.03 20.23
CA ILE A 120 0.89 10.70 20.85
C ILE A 120 1.21 10.83 22.33
N GLN A 121 0.19 10.63 23.17
CA GLN A 121 0.36 10.56 24.62
C GLN A 121 0.70 9.13 25.03
N THR A 122 1.79 8.95 25.78
CA THR A 122 2.25 7.64 26.26
C THR A 122 3.04 7.80 27.55
N THR A 123 3.31 6.68 28.24
CA THR A 123 4.12 6.69 29.45
C THR A 123 5.57 7.08 29.17
N PRO A 124 6.30 7.65 30.15
CA PRO A 124 7.70 8.04 29.95
C PRO A 124 8.60 6.88 29.53
N GLU A 125 8.35 5.67 30.05
CA GLU A 125 9.11 4.47 29.72
C GLU A 125 8.88 4.06 28.25
N VAL A 126 7.63 3.96 27.81
CA VAL A 126 7.27 3.65 26.41
C VAL A 126 7.85 4.71 25.47
N LYS A 127 7.77 6.00 25.86
CA LYS A 127 8.34 7.09 25.08
C LYS A 127 9.85 6.94 24.87
N GLN A 128 10.60 6.61 25.92
CA GLN A 128 12.04 6.39 25.83
C GLN A 128 12.39 5.24 24.91
N LEU A 129 11.71 4.10 25.06
CA LEU A 129 11.93 2.91 24.24
C LEU A 129 11.54 3.13 22.77
N ALA A 130 10.40 3.80 22.53
CA ALA A 130 9.96 4.16 21.18
C ALA A 130 10.93 5.17 20.51
N THR A 131 11.52 6.07 21.29
CA THR A 131 12.58 6.98 20.81
C THR A 131 13.80 6.19 20.33
N THR A 132 14.27 5.22 21.12
CA THR A 132 15.37 4.34 20.73
C THR A 132 15.04 3.55 19.46
N TYR A 133 13.84 2.96 19.39
CA TYR A 133 13.35 2.27 18.19
C TYR A 133 13.36 3.17 16.96
N PHE A 134 12.83 4.39 17.11
CA PHE A 134 12.76 5.36 16.02
C PHE A 134 14.15 5.75 15.49
N TYR A 135 15.09 6.10 16.36
CA TYR A 135 16.44 6.50 15.96
C TYR A 135 17.25 5.39 15.29
N ILE A 136 16.95 4.13 15.59
CA ILE A 136 17.56 3.00 14.88
C ILE A 136 16.89 2.80 13.53
N CYS A 137 15.56 2.68 13.50
CA CYS A 137 14.81 2.35 12.28
C CYS A 137 14.84 3.45 11.22
N ILE A 138 15.01 4.73 11.60
CA ILE A 138 15.02 5.84 10.62
C ILE A 138 16.20 5.72 9.63
N TRP A 139 17.31 5.11 10.03
CA TRP A 139 18.43 4.81 9.16
C TRP A 139 18.12 3.81 8.05
N GLY A 140 16.98 3.11 8.16
CA GLY A 140 16.44 2.27 7.10
C GLY A 140 15.68 3.02 6.01
N ALA A 141 15.41 4.33 6.17
CA ALA A 141 14.68 5.12 5.19
C ALA A 141 15.33 5.11 3.78
N PRO A 142 16.67 5.20 3.62
CA PRO A 142 17.29 5.08 2.30
C PRO A 142 17.00 3.74 1.63
N ALA A 143 17.07 2.65 2.38
CA ALA A 143 16.79 1.31 1.86
C ALA A 143 15.31 1.16 1.48
N THR A 144 14.40 1.59 2.34
CA THR A 144 12.95 1.45 2.13
C THR A 144 12.47 2.31 0.96
N LEU A 145 12.84 3.59 0.91
CA LEU A 145 12.42 4.49 -0.17
C LEU A 145 13.11 4.17 -1.50
N GLY A 146 14.37 3.73 -1.47
CA GLY A 146 15.04 3.19 -2.65
C GLY A 146 14.34 1.93 -3.17
N LEU A 147 13.90 1.05 -2.26
CA LEU A 147 13.17 -0.16 -2.61
C LEU A 147 11.79 0.14 -3.20
N TYR A 148 11.11 1.23 -2.78
CA TYR A 148 9.87 1.66 -3.42
C TYR A 148 10.08 1.98 -4.92
N GLY A 149 11.19 2.63 -5.26
CA GLY A 149 11.58 2.86 -6.65
C GLY A 149 11.78 1.56 -7.42
N PHE A 150 12.52 0.63 -6.85
CA PHE A 150 12.73 -0.70 -7.47
C PHE A 150 11.44 -1.50 -7.60
N ALA A 151 10.62 -1.56 -6.55
CA ALA A 151 9.38 -2.32 -6.55
C ALA A 151 8.39 -1.77 -7.59
N GLY A 152 8.21 -0.46 -7.65
CA GLY A 152 7.39 0.18 -8.68
C GLY A 152 7.92 -0.11 -10.08
N TRP A 153 9.21 0.02 -10.29
CA TRP A 153 9.85 -0.25 -11.57
C TRP A 153 9.68 -1.72 -12.00
N LEU A 154 9.89 -2.67 -11.11
CA LEU A 154 9.74 -4.11 -11.38
C LEU A 154 8.29 -4.47 -11.73
N ILE A 155 7.30 -3.91 -11.03
CA ILE A 155 5.88 -4.09 -11.36
C ILE A 155 5.59 -3.51 -12.75
N GLY A 156 6.08 -2.31 -13.06
CA GLY A 156 5.97 -1.69 -14.39
C GLY A 156 6.62 -2.52 -15.50
N MET A 157 7.71 -3.22 -15.18
CA MET A 157 8.38 -4.19 -16.07
C MET A 157 7.63 -5.53 -16.17
N GLN A 158 6.40 -5.63 -15.65
CA GLN A 158 5.58 -6.84 -15.65
C GLN A 158 6.16 -7.98 -14.80
N ASN A 159 7.03 -7.69 -13.84
CA ASN A 159 7.69 -8.68 -13.00
C ASN A 159 7.39 -8.43 -11.51
N SER A 160 6.29 -8.98 -11.02
CA SER A 160 5.92 -8.93 -9.59
C SER A 160 6.55 -10.04 -8.74
N ARG A 161 7.21 -11.02 -9.38
CA ARG A 161 7.88 -12.11 -8.65
C ARG A 161 9.09 -11.60 -7.87
N PHE A 162 9.87 -10.67 -8.45
CA PHE A 162 11.04 -10.14 -7.75
C PHE A 162 10.66 -9.31 -6.51
N PRO A 163 9.69 -8.39 -6.53
CA PRO A 163 9.18 -7.78 -5.32
C PRO A 163 8.72 -8.79 -4.26
N MET A 164 8.05 -9.87 -4.67
CA MET A 164 7.65 -10.95 -3.76
C MET A 164 8.87 -11.64 -3.11
N HIS A 165 9.88 -12.02 -3.89
CA HIS A 165 11.09 -12.64 -3.33
C HIS A 165 11.83 -11.70 -2.39
N ILE A 166 11.90 -10.40 -2.73
CA ILE A 166 12.50 -9.38 -1.86
C ILE A 166 11.73 -9.29 -0.54
N ALA A 167 10.40 -9.21 -0.57
CA ALA A 167 9.57 -9.13 0.62
C ALA A 167 9.72 -10.36 1.52
N ILE A 168 9.72 -11.57 0.94
CA ILE A 168 9.95 -12.82 1.69
C ILE A 168 11.35 -12.82 2.33
N THR A 169 12.37 -12.42 1.58
CA THR A 169 13.74 -12.35 2.10
C THR A 169 13.85 -11.35 3.25
N GLN A 170 13.23 -10.16 3.11
CA GLN A 170 13.19 -9.18 4.19
C GLN A 170 12.55 -9.74 5.46
N ASN A 171 11.43 -10.47 5.34
CA ASN A 171 10.77 -11.08 6.49
C ASN A 171 11.64 -12.15 7.16
N ILE A 172 12.26 -13.03 6.38
CA ILE A 172 13.16 -14.06 6.92
C ILE A 172 14.35 -13.41 7.63
N VAL A 173 15.00 -12.43 7.00
CA VAL A 173 16.16 -11.73 7.59
C VAL A 173 15.74 -10.98 8.85
N ASN A 174 14.58 -10.32 8.85
CA ASN A 174 14.07 -9.62 10.04
C ASN A 174 13.86 -10.61 11.21
N ILE A 175 13.17 -11.72 10.97
CA ILE A 175 12.90 -12.72 12.01
C ILE A 175 14.21 -13.25 12.61
N VAL A 176 15.13 -13.69 11.75
CA VAL A 176 16.41 -14.27 12.19
C VAL A 176 17.25 -13.22 12.93
N ALA A 177 17.38 -12.01 12.37
CA ALA A 177 18.17 -10.95 12.98
C ALA A 177 17.54 -10.48 14.31
N SER A 178 16.22 -10.26 14.35
CA SER A 178 15.54 -9.85 15.59
C SER A 178 15.69 -10.89 16.69
N LEU A 179 15.51 -12.18 16.38
CA LEU A 179 15.74 -13.26 17.36
C LEU A 179 17.17 -13.27 17.87
N CYS A 180 18.17 -13.14 16.97
CA CYS A 180 19.57 -13.09 17.36
C CYS A 180 19.87 -11.89 18.26
N PHE A 181 19.46 -10.68 17.90
CA PHE A 181 19.75 -9.47 18.68
C PHE A 181 19.01 -9.44 20.02
N VAL A 182 17.77 -9.94 20.04
CA VAL A 182 16.95 -9.94 21.26
C VAL A 182 17.40 -11.01 22.24
N TYR A 183 17.57 -12.26 21.79
CA TYR A 183 17.81 -13.37 22.70
C TYR A 183 19.28 -13.72 22.91
N LEU A 184 20.17 -13.49 21.91
CA LEU A 184 21.59 -13.78 22.07
C LEU A 184 22.38 -12.56 22.58
N LEU A 185 21.97 -11.33 22.22
CA LEU A 185 22.65 -10.10 22.61
C LEU A 185 21.88 -9.26 23.64
N ASP A 186 20.74 -9.72 24.11
CA ASP A 186 19.85 -9.06 25.11
C ASP A 186 19.53 -7.58 24.79
N MET A 187 19.40 -7.26 23.50
CA MET A 187 19.17 -5.88 23.05
C MET A 187 17.71 -5.43 23.17
N LYS A 188 16.78 -6.33 23.53
CA LYS A 188 15.35 -6.00 23.75
C LYS A 188 14.73 -5.26 22.55
N VAL A 189 14.07 -4.10 22.78
CA VAL A 189 13.44 -3.27 21.74
C VAL A 189 14.47 -2.80 20.69
N ALA A 190 15.69 -2.45 21.11
CA ALA A 190 16.75 -2.07 20.18
C ALA A 190 17.16 -3.24 19.26
N GLY A 191 17.07 -4.48 19.74
CA GLY A 191 17.34 -5.68 18.96
C GLY A 191 16.36 -5.86 17.80
N VAL A 192 15.05 -5.68 18.05
CA VAL A 192 14.02 -5.72 17.01
C VAL A 192 14.23 -4.59 16.01
N ALA A 193 14.49 -3.36 16.48
CA ALA A 193 14.77 -2.23 15.61
C ALA A 193 15.97 -2.47 14.69
N THR A 194 17.04 -3.04 15.23
CA THR A 194 18.27 -3.39 14.47
C THR A 194 17.98 -4.51 13.47
N GLY A 195 17.21 -5.53 13.86
CA GLY A 195 16.75 -6.59 12.97
C GLY A 195 15.95 -6.06 11.77
N THR A 196 15.02 -5.14 12.04
CA THR A 196 14.24 -4.46 11.01
C THR A 196 15.14 -3.64 10.07
N LEU A 197 16.10 -2.89 10.62
CA LEU A 197 17.07 -2.12 9.84
C LEU A 197 17.88 -3.01 8.89
N ILE A 198 18.41 -4.12 9.38
CA ILE A 198 19.19 -5.07 8.58
C ILE A 198 18.32 -5.69 7.49
N ALA A 199 17.07 -6.04 7.80
CA ALA A 199 16.14 -6.61 6.82
C ALA A 199 15.82 -5.61 5.69
N GLN A 200 15.64 -4.33 6.00
CA GLN A 200 15.41 -3.28 4.99
C GLN A 200 16.58 -3.18 4.01
N TYR A 201 17.82 -3.15 4.52
CA TYR A 201 19.02 -3.13 3.68
C TYR A 201 19.21 -4.44 2.91
N ALA A 202 18.94 -5.59 3.51
CA ALA A 202 18.99 -6.87 2.80
C ALA A 202 18.04 -6.89 1.59
N GLY A 203 16.81 -6.39 1.75
CA GLY A 203 15.88 -6.24 0.63
C GLY A 203 16.37 -5.27 -0.44
N PHE A 204 16.91 -4.13 -0.05
CA PHE A 204 17.45 -3.15 -0.99
C PHE A 204 18.65 -3.68 -1.78
N PHE A 205 19.59 -4.32 -1.11
CA PHE A 205 20.74 -4.96 -1.77
C PHE A 205 20.31 -6.12 -2.67
N MET A 206 19.31 -6.91 -2.27
CA MET A 206 18.75 -7.95 -3.12
C MET A 206 18.12 -7.35 -4.39
N ALA A 207 17.41 -6.22 -4.31
CA ALA A 207 16.86 -5.53 -5.48
C ALA A 207 17.98 -5.09 -6.45
N ILE A 208 19.08 -4.55 -5.93
CA ILE A 208 20.25 -4.17 -6.71
C ILE A 208 20.89 -5.41 -7.37
N LEU A 209 21.06 -6.50 -6.63
CA LEU A 209 21.62 -7.74 -7.18
C LEU A 209 20.74 -8.33 -8.30
N LEU A 210 19.43 -8.37 -8.10
CA LEU A 210 18.48 -8.81 -9.14
C LEU A 210 18.55 -7.92 -10.39
N TYR A 211 18.64 -6.60 -10.21
CA TYR A 211 18.85 -5.67 -11.33
C TYR A 211 20.17 -5.96 -12.05
N MET A 212 21.26 -6.13 -11.31
CA MET A 212 22.57 -6.40 -11.89
C MET A 212 22.63 -7.73 -12.65
N ARG A 213 21.90 -8.75 -12.17
CA ARG A 213 21.89 -10.07 -12.78
C ARG A 213 21.00 -10.16 -14.02
N TYR A 214 19.79 -9.58 -13.95
CA TYR A 214 18.77 -9.80 -14.98
C TYR A 214 18.55 -8.62 -15.91
N TYR A 215 18.94 -7.41 -15.51
CA TYR A 215 18.72 -6.17 -16.24
C TYR A 215 20.01 -5.38 -16.53
N SER A 216 21.16 -6.02 -16.40
CA SER A 216 22.49 -5.37 -16.59
C SER A 216 22.68 -4.71 -17.96
N ALA A 217 22.03 -5.23 -19.01
CA ALA A 217 22.07 -4.64 -20.35
C ALA A 217 21.55 -3.19 -20.38
N LEU A 218 20.66 -2.81 -19.46
CA LEU A 218 20.13 -1.46 -19.35
C LEU A 218 21.18 -0.44 -18.85
N LYS A 219 22.25 -0.87 -18.17
CA LYS A 219 23.33 0.02 -17.72
C LYS A 219 23.97 0.80 -18.86
N LYS A 220 24.08 0.19 -20.04
CA LYS A 220 24.64 0.83 -21.24
C LYS A 220 23.80 2.00 -21.76
N ARG A 221 22.57 2.16 -21.27
CA ARG A 221 21.62 3.20 -21.67
C ARG A 221 21.54 4.37 -20.70
N ILE A 222 22.42 4.42 -19.70
CA ILE A 222 22.43 5.48 -18.67
C ILE A 222 23.07 6.73 -19.28
N VAL A 223 22.26 7.78 -19.41
CA VAL A 223 22.71 9.13 -19.79
C VAL A 223 22.30 10.10 -18.69
N TRP A 224 23.24 10.48 -17.85
CA TRP A 224 22.97 11.29 -16.64
C TRP A 224 22.26 12.61 -16.92
N LYS A 225 22.59 13.32 -17.99
CA LYS A 225 21.95 14.59 -18.38
C LYS A 225 20.44 14.42 -18.65
N GLU A 226 20.02 13.27 -19.16
CA GLU A 226 18.63 13.00 -19.49
C GLU A 226 17.81 12.55 -18.28
N ILE A 227 18.45 12.04 -17.23
CA ILE A 227 17.80 11.68 -15.98
C ILE A 227 17.23 12.92 -15.30
N ILE A 228 18.01 14.01 -15.26
CA ILE A 228 17.70 15.28 -14.55
C ILE A 228 17.02 16.29 -15.48
N GLN A 229 16.63 15.88 -16.69
CA GLN A 229 15.98 16.78 -17.64
C GLN A 229 14.73 17.42 -17.04
N LYS A 230 14.66 18.76 -17.03
CA LYS A 230 13.62 19.55 -16.36
C LYS A 230 12.19 19.10 -16.68
N GLN A 231 11.90 18.85 -17.97
CA GLN A 231 10.56 18.47 -18.41
C GLN A 231 10.18 17.06 -17.92
N ALA A 232 11.12 16.12 -17.92
CA ALA A 232 10.89 14.75 -17.44
C ALA A 232 10.75 14.72 -15.92
N MET A 233 11.53 15.50 -15.18
CA MET A 233 11.39 15.68 -13.73
C MET A 233 10.05 16.33 -13.37
N TYR A 234 9.65 17.37 -14.11
CA TYR A 234 8.34 18.02 -13.90
C TYR A 234 7.19 17.02 -14.05
N ARG A 235 7.20 16.21 -15.11
CA ARG A 235 6.18 15.15 -15.32
C ARG A 235 6.21 14.11 -14.19
N PHE A 236 7.40 13.70 -13.77
CA PHE A 236 7.58 12.76 -12.67
C PHE A 236 6.97 13.31 -11.38
N PHE A 237 7.29 14.54 -11.00
CA PHE A 237 6.73 15.17 -9.81
C PHE A 237 5.24 15.45 -9.92
N GLN A 238 4.72 15.81 -11.09
CA GLN A 238 3.30 16.04 -11.28
C GLN A 238 2.48 14.78 -11.00
N VAL A 239 2.89 13.63 -11.55
CA VAL A 239 2.25 12.33 -11.31
C VAL A 239 2.31 11.97 -9.83
N ASN A 240 3.50 12.08 -9.23
CA ASN A 240 3.71 11.72 -7.83
C ASN A 240 2.98 12.66 -6.85
N ARG A 241 2.90 13.95 -7.15
CA ARG A 241 2.14 14.93 -6.36
C ARG A 241 0.65 14.57 -6.27
N ASP A 242 0.05 14.22 -7.39
CA ASP A 242 -1.37 13.88 -7.42
C ASP A 242 -1.65 12.61 -6.60
N ILE A 243 -0.75 11.61 -6.69
CA ILE A 243 -0.82 10.38 -5.87
C ILE A 243 -0.62 10.71 -4.38
N PHE A 244 0.32 11.60 -4.07
CA PHE A 244 0.57 12.06 -2.69
C PHE A 244 -0.69 12.66 -2.06
N PHE A 245 -1.34 13.63 -2.73
CA PHE A 245 -2.56 14.24 -2.20
C PHE A 245 -3.72 13.25 -2.11
N ARG A 246 -3.83 12.32 -3.07
CA ARG A 246 -4.79 11.22 -2.99
C ARG A 246 -4.55 10.36 -1.74
N THR A 247 -3.29 10.03 -1.46
CA THR A 247 -2.92 9.21 -0.29
C THR A 247 -3.19 9.97 1.01
N LEU A 248 -2.91 11.28 1.03
CA LEU A 248 -3.22 12.14 2.18
C LEU A 248 -4.71 12.15 2.50
N CYS A 249 -5.59 12.26 1.50
CA CYS A 249 -7.04 12.14 1.70
C CYS A 249 -7.43 10.81 2.32
N LEU A 250 -6.83 9.70 1.85
CA LEU A 250 -7.09 8.37 2.37
C LEU A 250 -6.64 8.24 3.84
N VAL A 251 -5.46 8.77 4.18
CA VAL A 251 -4.95 8.81 5.57
C VAL A 251 -5.90 9.62 6.46
N ILE A 252 -6.34 10.80 6.01
CA ILE A 252 -7.25 11.66 6.77
C ILE A 252 -8.58 10.94 7.04
N VAL A 253 -9.18 10.30 6.05
CA VAL A 253 -10.42 9.54 6.22
C VAL A 253 -10.24 8.39 7.20
N THR A 254 -9.15 7.63 7.09
CA THR A 254 -8.88 6.49 7.96
C THR A 254 -8.61 6.92 9.41
N MET A 255 -7.82 7.97 9.61
CA MET A 255 -7.55 8.53 10.93
C MET A 255 -8.82 9.11 11.56
N PHE A 256 -9.64 9.81 10.78
CA PHE A 256 -10.91 10.33 11.27
C PHE A 256 -11.87 9.19 11.65
N PHE A 257 -11.94 8.12 10.86
CA PHE A 257 -12.76 6.95 11.17
C PHE A 257 -12.40 6.36 12.55
N THR A 258 -11.12 6.19 12.82
CA THR A 258 -10.63 5.69 14.11
C THR A 258 -10.94 6.68 15.23
N SER A 259 -10.68 7.97 15.04
CA SER A 259 -10.91 9.02 16.03
C SER A 259 -12.41 9.17 16.36
N ALA A 260 -13.27 9.15 15.36
CA ALA A 260 -14.72 9.24 15.54
C ALA A 260 -15.29 7.99 16.23
N GLY A 261 -14.70 6.83 15.99
CA GLY A 261 -15.02 5.60 16.76
C GLY A 261 -14.61 5.71 18.21
N ALA A 262 -13.41 6.23 18.47
CA ALA A 262 -12.90 6.43 19.84
C ALA A 262 -13.76 7.41 20.65
N ALA A 263 -14.25 8.47 20.03
CA ALA A 263 -15.14 9.45 20.67
C ALA A 263 -16.49 8.85 21.11
N GLN A 264 -16.88 7.70 20.58
CA GLN A 264 -18.13 7.01 20.92
C GLN A 264 -17.97 5.94 22.03
N GLY A 265 -16.74 5.75 22.52
CA GLY A 265 -16.43 4.86 23.63
C GLY A 265 -15.54 3.68 23.24
N GLU A 266 -14.95 3.04 24.25
CA GLU A 266 -13.94 1.99 24.08
C GLU A 266 -14.48 0.75 23.34
N ILE A 267 -15.70 0.33 23.66
CA ILE A 267 -16.35 -0.83 23.00
C ILE A 267 -16.57 -0.55 21.50
N VAL A 268 -17.07 0.64 21.15
CA VAL A 268 -17.30 1.03 19.76
C VAL A 268 -15.98 1.10 19.00
N LEU A 269 -14.94 1.65 19.59
CA LEU A 269 -13.60 1.68 18.99
C LEU A 269 -13.08 0.27 18.76
N ALA A 270 -13.20 -0.62 19.75
CA ALA A 270 -12.75 -2.01 19.61
C ALA A 270 -13.52 -2.74 18.51
N VAL A 271 -14.84 -2.62 18.45
CA VAL A 271 -15.68 -3.20 17.40
C VAL A 271 -15.27 -2.68 16.03
N ASN A 272 -15.16 -1.36 15.87
CA ASN A 272 -14.77 -0.76 14.60
C ASN A 272 -13.37 -1.24 14.17
N THR A 273 -12.42 -1.35 15.09
CA THR A 273 -11.07 -1.85 14.82
C THR A 273 -11.09 -3.29 14.33
N LEU A 274 -11.86 -4.16 14.98
CA LEU A 274 -12.00 -5.57 14.58
C LEU A 274 -12.65 -5.71 13.20
N LEU A 275 -13.75 -4.99 12.94
CA LEU A 275 -14.42 -5.04 11.65
C LEU A 275 -13.56 -4.47 10.51
N MET A 276 -12.74 -3.46 10.82
CA MET A 276 -11.75 -2.91 9.86
C MET A 276 -10.65 -3.92 9.50
N GLN A 277 -10.38 -4.96 10.32
CA GLN A 277 -9.46 -6.03 9.92
C GLN A 277 -10.02 -6.83 8.73
N LEU A 278 -11.33 -7.03 8.67
CA LEU A 278 -11.97 -7.68 7.51
C LEU A 278 -11.78 -6.85 6.24
N PHE A 279 -11.95 -5.52 6.35
CA PHE A 279 -11.64 -4.61 5.23
C PHE A 279 -10.17 -4.69 4.82
N THR A 280 -9.25 -4.69 5.78
CA THR A 280 -7.81 -4.73 5.54
C THR A 280 -7.40 -6.03 4.82
N LEU A 281 -7.93 -7.17 5.25
CA LEU A 281 -7.69 -8.46 4.61
C LEU A 281 -8.17 -8.48 3.15
N PHE A 282 -9.37 -7.97 2.90
CA PHE A 282 -9.92 -7.81 1.55
C PHE A 282 -9.05 -6.87 0.71
N SER A 283 -8.61 -5.74 1.29
CA SER A 283 -7.80 -4.74 0.58
C SER A 283 -6.45 -5.30 0.11
N TYR A 284 -5.75 -6.10 0.91
CA TYR A 284 -4.47 -6.71 0.51
C TYR A 284 -4.61 -7.61 -0.73
N ILE A 285 -5.73 -8.31 -0.86
CA ILE A 285 -5.99 -9.15 -2.03
C ILE A 285 -6.36 -8.29 -3.23
N MET A 286 -7.24 -7.31 -3.04
CA MET A 286 -7.64 -6.40 -4.12
C MET A 286 -6.48 -5.54 -4.62
N ASP A 287 -5.56 -5.13 -3.75
CA ASP A 287 -4.33 -4.42 -4.14
C ASP A 287 -3.45 -5.25 -5.07
N GLY A 288 -3.41 -6.57 -4.91
CA GLY A 288 -2.70 -7.44 -5.85
C GLY A 288 -3.30 -7.38 -7.26
N PHE A 289 -4.64 -7.34 -7.38
CA PHE A 289 -5.32 -7.16 -8.67
C PHE A 289 -5.19 -5.71 -9.18
N ALA A 290 -5.15 -4.72 -8.30
CA ALA A 290 -4.86 -3.34 -8.66
C ALA A 290 -3.46 -3.21 -9.28
N TYR A 291 -2.44 -3.90 -8.73
CA TYR A 291 -1.08 -3.93 -9.32
C TYR A 291 -1.07 -4.61 -10.70
N ALA A 292 -1.89 -5.64 -10.91
CA ALA A 292 -2.06 -6.21 -12.25
C ALA A 292 -2.72 -5.20 -13.21
N GLY A 293 -3.70 -4.45 -12.74
CA GLY A 293 -4.31 -3.34 -13.47
C GLY A 293 -3.30 -2.25 -13.84
N GLU A 294 -2.50 -1.83 -12.87
CA GLU A 294 -1.44 -0.83 -13.01
C GLU A 294 -0.42 -1.24 -14.10
N ALA A 295 0.11 -2.43 -14.01
CA ALA A 295 1.11 -2.93 -14.93
C ALA A 295 0.55 -3.18 -16.35
N LEU A 296 -0.58 -3.85 -16.45
CA LEU A 296 -1.16 -4.23 -17.75
C LEU A 296 -1.84 -3.06 -18.46
N ALA A 297 -2.60 -2.21 -17.74
CA ALA A 297 -3.22 -1.05 -18.36
C ALA A 297 -2.15 -0.08 -18.90
N GLY A 298 -1.12 0.23 -18.09
CA GLY A 298 -0.01 1.07 -18.55
C GLY A 298 0.69 0.51 -19.78
N ARG A 299 0.99 -0.79 -19.79
CA ARG A 299 1.58 -1.47 -20.95
C ARG A 299 0.73 -1.33 -22.20
N TYR A 300 -0.58 -1.58 -22.12
CA TYR A 300 -1.44 -1.50 -23.30
C TYR A 300 -1.68 -0.07 -23.77
N ILE A 301 -1.70 0.90 -22.86
CA ILE A 301 -1.77 2.32 -23.19
C ILE A 301 -0.47 2.74 -23.89
N GLY A 302 0.69 2.38 -23.37
CA GLY A 302 1.98 2.64 -24.00
C GLY A 302 2.09 2.03 -25.39
N ALA A 303 1.62 0.80 -25.56
CA ALA A 303 1.58 0.09 -26.84
C ALA A 303 0.46 0.57 -27.78
N LYS A 304 -0.38 1.54 -27.39
CA LYS A 304 -1.56 1.99 -28.13
C LYS A 304 -2.52 0.84 -28.50
N ASN A 305 -2.59 -0.18 -27.66
CA ASN A 305 -3.41 -1.39 -27.88
C ASN A 305 -4.72 -1.32 -27.09
N GLN A 306 -5.73 -0.71 -27.69
CA GLN A 306 -7.04 -0.53 -27.07
C GLN A 306 -7.76 -1.86 -26.77
N THR A 307 -7.71 -2.81 -27.70
CA THR A 307 -8.37 -4.13 -27.52
C THR A 307 -7.77 -4.86 -26.32
N GLY A 308 -6.44 -4.84 -26.19
CA GLY A 308 -5.75 -5.42 -25.04
C GLY A 308 -6.12 -4.73 -23.72
N LEU A 309 -6.20 -3.40 -23.73
CA LEU A 309 -6.63 -2.61 -22.59
C LEU A 309 -8.07 -2.94 -22.17
N ARG A 310 -9.01 -2.89 -23.11
CA ARG A 310 -10.43 -3.18 -22.85
C ARG A 310 -10.62 -4.60 -22.32
N ASN A 311 -10.00 -5.59 -22.92
CA ASN A 311 -10.08 -6.97 -22.46
C ASN A 311 -9.49 -7.13 -21.05
N THR A 312 -8.38 -6.48 -20.75
CA THR A 312 -7.76 -6.52 -19.42
C THR A 312 -8.67 -5.90 -18.36
N VAL A 313 -9.25 -4.73 -18.64
CA VAL A 313 -10.18 -4.07 -17.72
C VAL A 313 -11.39 -4.96 -17.44
N HIS A 314 -12.03 -5.54 -18.49
CA HIS A 314 -13.16 -6.44 -18.29
C HIS A 314 -12.80 -7.65 -17.40
N HIS A 315 -11.68 -8.31 -17.67
CA HIS A 315 -11.27 -9.49 -16.88
C HIS A 315 -10.89 -9.10 -15.43
N LEU A 316 -10.27 -7.95 -15.21
CA LEU A 316 -10.01 -7.44 -13.86
C LEU A 316 -11.32 -7.23 -13.08
N PHE A 317 -12.34 -6.64 -13.73
CA PHE A 317 -13.64 -6.43 -13.08
C PHE A 317 -14.38 -7.76 -12.85
N TYR A 318 -14.26 -8.76 -13.71
CA TYR A 318 -14.80 -10.11 -13.43
C TYR A 318 -14.13 -10.75 -12.22
N TRP A 319 -12.79 -10.66 -12.13
CA TRP A 319 -12.05 -11.14 -10.96
C TRP A 319 -12.43 -10.39 -9.69
N GLY A 320 -12.46 -9.06 -9.75
CA GLY A 320 -12.80 -8.22 -8.60
C GLY A 320 -14.21 -8.45 -8.08
N PHE A 321 -15.20 -8.54 -8.98
CA PHE A 321 -16.57 -8.84 -8.60
C PHE A 321 -16.70 -10.26 -8.04
N GLY A 322 -16.11 -11.26 -8.71
CA GLY A 322 -16.12 -12.65 -8.22
C GLY A 322 -15.49 -12.78 -6.84
N LEU A 323 -14.33 -12.13 -6.61
CA LEU A 323 -13.68 -12.13 -5.31
C LEU A 323 -14.51 -11.39 -4.26
N SER A 324 -15.13 -10.26 -4.60
CA SER A 324 -15.98 -9.55 -3.64
C SER A 324 -17.17 -10.41 -3.18
N LEU A 325 -17.77 -11.17 -4.07
CA LEU A 325 -18.81 -12.14 -3.72
C LEU A 325 -18.28 -13.25 -2.81
N VAL A 326 -17.11 -13.82 -3.16
CA VAL A 326 -16.47 -14.87 -2.33
C VAL A 326 -16.17 -14.33 -0.93
N PHE A 327 -15.59 -13.13 -0.81
CA PHE A 327 -15.32 -12.53 0.50
C PHE A 327 -16.59 -12.22 1.28
N THR A 328 -17.64 -11.71 0.64
CA THR A 328 -18.93 -11.48 1.30
C THR A 328 -19.51 -12.79 1.86
N ILE A 329 -19.47 -13.89 1.09
CA ILE A 329 -19.92 -15.20 1.53
C ILE A 329 -19.05 -15.73 2.67
N LEU A 330 -17.72 -15.65 2.54
CA LEU A 330 -16.80 -16.09 3.60
C LEU A 330 -17.00 -15.31 4.90
N TYR A 331 -17.19 -14.00 4.83
CA TYR A 331 -17.46 -13.18 6.00
C TYR A 331 -18.83 -13.48 6.60
N ALA A 332 -19.85 -13.74 5.78
CA ALA A 332 -21.17 -14.13 6.28
C ALA A 332 -21.16 -15.49 6.97
N ALA A 333 -20.35 -16.43 6.47
CA ALA A 333 -20.31 -17.80 6.98
C ALA A 333 -19.38 -17.97 8.19
N GLY A 334 -18.27 -17.24 8.24
CA GLY A 334 -17.18 -17.46 9.23
C GLY A 334 -16.57 -16.17 9.81
N GLY A 335 -17.16 -15.01 9.53
CA GLY A 335 -16.58 -13.74 9.99
C GLY A 335 -16.66 -13.55 11.49
N LYS A 336 -17.70 -14.06 12.15
CA LYS A 336 -17.82 -13.99 13.62
C LYS A 336 -16.81 -14.89 14.31
N GLU A 337 -16.60 -16.10 13.79
CA GLU A 337 -15.57 -17.03 14.26
C GLU A 337 -14.18 -16.41 14.08
N PHE A 338 -13.95 -15.71 12.96
CA PHE A 338 -12.71 -14.99 12.72
C PHE A 338 -12.51 -13.86 13.74
N LEU A 339 -13.55 -13.09 14.08
CA LEU A 339 -13.45 -12.07 15.14
C LEU A 339 -13.11 -12.70 16.49
N GLY A 340 -13.66 -13.88 16.81
CA GLY A 340 -13.34 -14.66 18.00
C GLY A 340 -11.88 -15.14 18.08
N LEU A 341 -11.18 -15.23 16.93
CA LEU A 341 -9.73 -15.49 16.91
C LEU A 341 -8.91 -14.24 17.23
N LEU A 342 -9.48 -13.05 17.01
CA LEU A 342 -8.78 -11.77 17.23
C LEU A 342 -8.95 -11.23 18.65
N THR A 343 -10.03 -11.60 19.34
CA THR A 343 -10.32 -11.18 20.71
C THR A 343 -11.08 -12.23 21.51
N ASN A 344 -10.81 -12.31 22.81
CA ASN A 344 -11.55 -13.14 23.75
C ASN A 344 -12.61 -12.33 24.52
N ASP A 345 -12.74 -11.03 24.25
CA ASP A 345 -13.71 -10.16 24.93
C ASP A 345 -15.12 -10.39 24.36
N THR A 346 -15.94 -11.07 25.16
CA THR A 346 -17.32 -11.42 24.80
C THR A 346 -18.21 -10.20 24.64
N SER A 347 -17.91 -9.09 25.32
CA SER A 347 -18.67 -7.84 25.21
C SER A 347 -18.45 -7.19 23.85
N VAL A 348 -17.22 -7.19 23.36
CA VAL A 348 -16.86 -6.67 22.03
C VAL A 348 -17.42 -7.56 20.92
N ILE A 349 -17.32 -8.89 21.06
CA ILE A 349 -17.88 -9.83 20.08
C ILE A 349 -19.40 -9.65 19.97
N SER A 350 -20.11 -9.58 21.10
CA SER A 350 -21.57 -9.36 21.13
C SER A 350 -21.96 -8.01 20.52
N ALA A 351 -21.22 -6.93 20.86
CA ALA A 351 -21.46 -5.61 20.29
C ALA A 351 -21.18 -5.54 18.79
N SER A 352 -20.25 -6.37 18.27
CA SER A 352 -19.95 -6.43 16.84
C SER A 352 -21.14 -6.89 16.00
N ASP A 353 -22.07 -7.67 16.54
CA ASP A 353 -23.27 -8.13 15.85
C ASP A 353 -24.11 -6.97 15.30
N THR A 354 -24.14 -5.86 16.02
CA THR A 354 -24.88 -4.66 15.62
C THR A 354 -24.33 -4.01 14.34
N TYR A 355 -23.01 -4.12 14.11
CA TYR A 355 -22.34 -3.43 12.99
C TYR A 355 -21.81 -4.39 11.93
N PHE A 356 -21.89 -5.69 12.15
CA PHE A 356 -21.26 -6.70 11.31
C PHE A 356 -21.73 -6.67 9.85
N TYR A 357 -23.02 -6.38 9.60
CA TYR A 357 -23.54 -6.29 8.24
C TYR A 357 -22.87 -5.19 7.38
N TRP A 358 -22.32 -4.14 8.00
CA TRP A 358 -21.52 -3.14 7.27
C TRP A 358 -20.25 -3.75 6.68
N ALA A 359 -19.58 -4.61 7.45
CA ALA A 359 -18.40 -5.32 6.98
C ALA A 359 -18.69 -6.27 5.81
N LEU A 360 -19.89 -6.89 5.77
CA LEU A 360 -20.32 -7.75 4.67
C LEU A 360 -20.48 -7.00 3.34
N ILE A 361 -20.89 -5.74 3.39
CA ILE A 361 -21.10 -4.92 2.18
C ILE A 361 -19.81 -4.34 1.64
N ILE A 362 -18.78 -4.18 2.47
CA ILE A 362 -17.49 -3.55 2.11
C ILE A 362 -16.86 -4.15 0.85
N PRO A 363 -16.74 -5.48 0.66
CA PRO A 363 -16.14 -6.04 -0.54
C PRO A 363 -16.87 -5.61 -1.82
N LEU A 364 -18.19 -5.62 -1.80
CA LEU A 364 -19.02 -5.22 -2.95
C LEU A 364 -18.96 -3.71 -3.22
N ALA A 365 -18.88 -2.89 -2.19
CA ALA A 365 -18.78 -1.45 -2.31
C ALA A 365 -17.39 -0.99 -2.79
N GLY A 366 -16.33 -1.71 -2.38
CA GLY A 366 -14.95 -1.27 -2.53
C GLY A 366 -14.22 -1.81 -3.76
N PHE A 367 -14.53 -3.00 -4.29
CA PHE A 367 -13.70 -3.65 -5.32
C PHE A 367 -13.44 -2.76 -6.54
N SER A 368 -14.46 -2.02 -6.98
CA SER A 368 -14.35 -1.14 -8.15
C SER A 368 -13.34 -0.01 -7.93
N ALA A 369 -13.30 0.57 -6.73
CA ALA A 369 -12.37 1.62 -6.37
C ALA A 369 -10.90 1.13 -6.42
N PHE A 370 -10.62 -0.06 -5.90
CA PHE A 370 -9.27 -0.64 -5.96
C PHE A 370 -8.80 -0.88 -7.39
N LEU A 371 -9.66 -1.48 -8.21
CA LEU A 371 -9.32 -1.80 -9.60
C LEU A 371 -9.10 -0.56 -10.45
N TRP A 372 -9.98 0.44 -10.31
CA TRP A 372 -9.82 1.70 -11.03
C TRP A 372 -8.57 2.45 -10.56
N ASP A 373 -8.25 2.48 -9.28
CA ASP A 373 -7.02 3.10 -8.79
C ASP A 373 -5.80 2.52 -9.50
N GLY A 374 -5.69 1.18 -9.60
CA GLY A 374 -4.59 0.55 -10.35
C GLY A 374 -4.59 0.92 -11.82
N ILE A 375 -5.73 0.89 -12.49
CA ILE A 375 -5.86 1.26 -13.92
C ILE A 375 -5.47 2.72 -14.14
N PHE A 376 -5.90 3.65 -13.27
CA PHE A 376 -5.57 5.08 -13.36
C PHE A 376 -4.09 5.35 -13.13
N ILE A 377 -3.43 4.62 -12.21
CA ILE A 377 -1.98 4.69 -12.00
C ILE A 377 -1.27 4.23 -13.27
N GLY A 378 -1.65 3.07 -13.82
CA GLY A 378 -1.10 2.57 -15.07
C GLY A 378 -1.30 3.53 -16.25
N ALA A 379 -2.45 4.18 -16.31
CA ALA A 379 -2.75 5.22 -17.30
C ALA A 379 -2.02 6.54 -17.04
N THR A 380 -1.34 6.71 -15.89
CA THR A 380 -0.84 8.01 -15.40
C THR A 380 -1.91 9.12 -15.36
N ALA A 381 -3.17 8.71 -15.20
CA ALA A 381 -4.33 9.60 -15.11
C ALA A 381 -4.57 10.01 -13.62
N THR A 382 -3.51 10.41 -12.96
CA THR A 382 -3.46 10.64 -11.51
C THR A 382 -4.30 11.83 -11.07
N ARG A 383 -4.48 12.85 -11.94
CA ARG A 383 -5.35 13.99 -11.67
C ARG A 383 -6.83 13.59 -11.55
N GLN A 384 -7.32 12.71 -12.43
CA GLN A 384 -8.69 12.20 -12.38
C GLN A 384 -8.90 11.31 -11.14
N MET A 385 -7.91 10.52 -10.79
CA MET A 385 -7.90 9.72 -9.57
C MET A 385 -7.96 10.61 -8.32
N LEU A 386 -7.16 11.68 -8.26
CA LEU A 386 -7.20 12.65 -7.17
C LEU A 386 -8.57 13.34 -7.07
N TYR A 387 -9.15 13.76 -8.20
CA TYR A 387 -10.47 14.38 -8.22
C TYR A 387 -11.54 13.45 -7.62
N SER A 388 -11.59 12.18 -8.06
CA SER A 388 -12.53 11.20 -7.50
C SER A 388 -12.35 10.98 -6.00
N MET A 389 -11.10 11.00 -5.54
CA MET A 389 -10.77 10.86 -4.12
C MET A 389 -11.23 12.06 -3.30
N LEU A 390 -11.02 13.29 -3.79
CA LEU A 390 -11.45 14.52 -3.11
C LEU A 390 -12.98 14.55 -2.95
N VAL A 391 -13.71 14.22 -4.03
CA VAL A 391 -15.19 14.18 -3.98
C VAL A 391 -15.67 13.09 -3.02
N ALA A 392 -15.08 11.90 -3.06
CA ALA A 392 -15.44 10.82 -2.15
C ALA A 392 -15.13 11.17 -0.69
N SER A 393 -13.98 11.79 -0.42
CA SER A 393 -13.62 12.22 0.95
C SER A 393 -14.53 13.33 1.46
N ALA A 394 -14.88 14.30 0.64
CA ALA A 394 -15.86 15.34 0.99
C ALA A 394 -17.24 14.71 1.30
N SER A 395 -17.66 13.73 0.50
CA SER A 395 -18.91 12.99 0.74
C SER A 395 -18.88 12.17 2.03
N PHE A 396 -17.73 11.59 2.37
CA PHE A 396 -17.56 10.90 3.65
C PHE A 396 -17.86 11.82 4.83
N PHE A 397 -17.24 12.99 4.89
CA PHE A 397 -17.49 13.96 5.95
C PHE A 397 -18.92 14.49 5.91
N GLY A 398 -19.45 14.80 4.72
CA GLY A 398 -20.83 15.27 4.55
C GLY A 398 -21.85 14.26 5.10
N VAL A 399 -21.73 13.00 4.73
CA VAL A 399 -22.62 11.91 5.20
C VAL A 399 -22.45 11.71 6.70
N TYR A 400 -21.21 11.66 7.19
CA TYR A 400 -20.97 11.48 8.63
C TYR A 400 -21.65 12.58 9.46
N TYR A 401 -21.38 13.85 9.18
CA TYR A 401 -21.94 14.95 9.96
C TYR A 401 -23.44 15.12 9.80
N ALA A 402 -24.00 14.77 8.64
CA ALA A 402 -25.45 14.83 8.43
C ALA A 402 -26.20 13.75 9.21
N PHE A 403 -25.67 12.54 9.33
CA PHE A 403 -26.37 11.40 9.90
C PHE A 403 -25.89 10.99 11.29
N HIS A 404 -24.72 11.44 11.74
CA HIS A 404 -24.19 11.08 13.07
C HIS A 404 -25.13 11.41 14.23
N PRO A 405 -25.85 12.56 14.26
CA PRO A 405 -26.78 12.86 15.36
C PRO A 405 -27.95 11.86 15.48
N LEU A 406 -28.31 11.21 14.36
CA LEU A 406 -29.43 10.27 14.30
C LEU A 406 -28.99 8.81 14.42
N LEU A 407 -27.85 8.47 13.82
CA LEU A 407 -27.42 7.07 13.60
C LEU A 407 -26.17 6.68 14.42
N GLY A 408 -25.50 7.63 15.08
CA GLY A 408 -24.28 7.37 15.85
C GLY A 408 -23.22 6.66 15.01
N ASN A 409 -22.70 5.51 15.48
CA ASN A 409 -21.65 4.76 14.78
C ASN A 409 -22.10 4.17 13.42
N HIS A 410 -23.39 3.92 13.22
CA HIS A 410 -23.89 3.50 11.89
C HIS A 410 -23.64 4.57 10.82
N ALA A 411 -23.69 5.87 11.19
CA ALA A 411 -23.34 6.95 10.27
C ALA A 411 -21.88 6.91 9.83
N LEU A 412 -20.97 6.50 10.70
CA LEU A 412 -19.55 6.34 10.38
C LEU A 412 -19.34 5.25 9.33
N TRP A 413 -19.97 4.09 9.50
CA TRP A 413 -19.92 3.00 8.55
C TRP A 413 -20.61 3.34 7.23
N LEU A 414 -21.78 3.99 7.29
CA LEU A 414 -22.47 4.47 6.09
C LEU A 414 -21.59 5.44 5.29
N ALA A 415 -20.96 6.40 5.96
CA ALA A 415 -20.04 7.34 5.35
C ALA A 415 -18.85 6.63 4.68
N PHE A 416 -18.30 5.60 5.33
CA PHE A 416 -17.21 4.81 4.77
C PHE A 416 -17.62 4.01 3.54
N LEU A 417 -18.81 3.40 3.52
CA LEU A 417 -19.35 2.70 2.36
C LEU A 417 -19.65 3.65 1.20
N VAL A 418 -20.21 4.83 1.49
CA VAL A 418 -20.43 5.87 0.48
C VAL A 418 -19.10 6.32 -0.12
N TYR A 419 -18.08 6.54 0.71
CA TYR A 419 -16.73 6.88 0.28
C TYR A 419 -16.13 5.83 -0.67
N LEU A 420 -16.20 4.54 -0.33
CA LEU A 420 -15.70 3.46 -1.19
C LEU A 420 -16.48 3.37 -2.51
N SER A 421 -17.81 3.41 -2.42
CA SER A 421 -18.68 3.29 -3.60
C SER A 421 -18.53 4.47 -4.56
N LEU A 422 -18.50 5.70 -4.05
CA LEU A 422 -18.36 6.90 -4.88
C LEU A 422 -17.02 6.94 -5.61
N ARG A 423 -15.93 6.49 -5.00
CA ARG A 423 -14.64 6.36 -5.71
C ARG A 423 -14.82 5.53 -6.98
N GLY A 424 -15.39 4.33 -6.86
CA GLY A 424 -15.62 3.46 -8.00
C GLY A 424 -16.62 4.02 -9.03
N ILE A 425 -17.71 4.63 -8.56
CA ILE A 425 -18.75 5.21 -9.41
C ILE A 425 -18.18 6.37 -10.23
N ILE A 426 -17.47 7.30 -9.62
CA ILE A 426 -16.88 8.47 -10.31
C ILE A 426 -15.77 8.04 -11.26
N GLN A 427 -14.94 7.06 -10.87
CA GLN A 427 -13.85 6.59 -11.69
C GLN A 427 -14.32 5.81 -12.92
N THR A 428 -15.48 5.18 -12.89
CA THR A 428 -16.00 4.38 -14.01
C THR A 428 -16.21 5.19 -15.30
N PRO A 429 -16.94 6.31 -15.34
CA PRO A 429 -17.07 7.12 -16.56
C PRO A 429 -15.74 7.76 -16.98
N LEU A 430 -14.90 8.20 -16.02
CA LEU A 430 -13.58 8.75 -16.29
C LEU A 430 -12.65 7.68 -16.92
N GLY A 431 -12.67 6.46 -16.43
CA GLY A 431 -11.91 5.33 -16.99
C GLY A 431 -12.34 4.98 -18.41
N ARG A 432 -13.67 5.01 -18.69
CA ARG A 432 -14.17 4.83 -20.06
C ARG A 432 -13.67 5.92 -21.01
N GLN A 433 -13.55 7.17 -20.56
CA GLN A 433 -12.99 8.26 -21.36
C GLN A 433 -11.50 8.03 -21.67
N ILE A 434 -10.71 7.56 -20.68
CA ILE A 434 -9.29 7.22 -20.87
C ILE A 434 -9.15 6.13 -21.93
N MET A 435 -9.94 5.07 -21.84
CA MET A 435 -9.92 3.98 -22.82
C MET A 435 -10.27 4.45 -24.24
N LYS A 436 -11.15 5.44 -24.40
CA LYS A 436 -11.49 6.04 -25.70
C LYS A 436 -10.36 6.90 -26.26
N LYS A 437 -9.65 7.66 -25.42
CA LYS A 437 -8.53 8.54 -25.86
C LYS A 437 -7.36 7.77 -26.47
N VAL A 438 -7.15 6.52 -26.11
CA VAL A 438 -6.11 5.67 -26.72
C VAL A 438 -6.33 5.48 -28.23
N ILE A 439 -7.54 5.73 -28.76
CA ILE A 439 -7.89 5.66 -30.18
C ILE A 439 -7.42 6.91 -30.94
N VAL A 440 -7.60 8.10 -30.34
CA VAL A 440 -7.46 9.39 -31.05
C VAL A 440 -5.99 9.80 -31.24
N SER A 441 -5.06 9.15 -30.55
CA SER A 441 -3.60 9.41 -30.67
C SER A 441 -2.89 8.60 -31.78
N ARG A 442 -3.62 8.24 -32.85
CA ARG A 442 -3.07 7.69 -34.08
C ARG A 442 -2.59 8.75 -35.03
#